data_d7ac6203dac8d9e112ef64080b4bf2a2
#
_entry.id   d7ac6203dac8d9e112ef64080b4bf2a2
#
_cell.length_a   1.000
_cell.length_b   1.000
_cell.length_c   1.000
_cell.angle_alpha   90.00
_cell.angle_beta   90.00
_cell.angle_gamma   90.00
#
_symmetry.space_group_name_H-M   'P 1'
#
loop_
_entity.id
_entity.type
_entity.pdbx_description
1 polymer ?
#
loop_
_entity_poly.entity_id
_entity_poly.type
_entity_poly.pdbx_seq_one_letter_code
_entity_poly.pdbx_strand_id
1 'polypeptide(L)'
;TNINYPGTAVYGLNLIGGVVNRDDFKAKSKKLASEVKVYFTENEGLLFGECKKSSSKLSEKGLHGVDLGYNVEETLNSLVMYAIKEKDDELLQILTKSLNSHLEFMLPDGAWDNSWGNRMYKWSYWGSRTCDGSQPAFGMMANINPAFGTAAVKNTELLQRCTADGLIHGGPGFIEAGIPPCVHHTFTHAKPLAALLDHWDHLPEINTNTSLPRATADGVKHFKDLEVYLFARG
;
A
#
# COMPACT_ATOMS: atom_id res chain seq x y z
N THR A 1 0.64 -13.97 -14.24
CA THR A 1 1.41 -13.16 -13.25
C THR A 1 0.54 -11.98 -12.88
N ASN A 2 0.33 -11.74 -11.59
CA ASN A 2 -0.36 -10.55 -11.12
C ASN A 2 0.53 -9.31 -11.30
N ILE A 3 -0.06 -8.11 -11.30
CA ILE A 3 0.66 -6.87 -11.54
C ILE A 3 1.41 -6.36 -10.30
N ASN A 4 1.09 -6.86 -9.10
CA ASN A 4 1.76 -6.45 -7.88
C ASN A 4 3.27 -6.73 -7.94
N TYR A 5 3.70 -7.89 -8.44
CA TYR A 5 5.13 -8.19 -8.56
C TYR A 5 5.87 -7.24 -9.51
N PRO A 6 5.44 -7.06 -10.78
CA PRO A 6 6.11 -6.08 -11.63
C PRO A 6 5.98 -4.64 -11.12
N GLY A 7 4.86 -4.25 -10.52
CA GLY A 7 4.68 -2.94 -9.91
C GLY A 7 5.65 -2.69 -8.76
N THR A 8 5.84 -3.66 -7.87
CA THR A 8 6.82 -3.59 -6.79
C THR A 8 8.26 -3.50 -7.32
N ALA A 9 8.56 -4.12 -8.47
CA ALA A 9 9.90 -4.09 -9.05
C ALA A 9 10.26 -2.75 -9.72
N VAL A 10 9.30 -1.86 -9.98
CA VAL A 10 9.50 -0.61 -10.73
C VAL A 10 10.62 0.24 -10.12
N TYR A 11 10.48 0.60 -8.85
CA TYR A 11 11.47 1.47 -8.19
C TYR A 11 12.82 0.78 -8.01
N GLY A 12 12.82 -0.48 -7.60
CA GLY A 12 14.06 -1.25 -7.42
C GLY A 12 14.89 -1.35 -8.71
N LEU A 13 14.25 -1.64 -9.85
CA LEU A 13 14.92 -1.68 -11.15
C LEU A 13 15.45 -0.30 -11.56
N ASN A 14 14.70 0.76 -11.30
CA ASN A 14 15.14 2.12 -11.57
C ASN A 14 16.38 2.49 -10.74
N LEU A 15 16.34 2.20 -9.45
CA LEU A 15 17.42 2.50 -8.51
C LEU A 15 18.70 1.73 -8.87
N ILE A 16 18.59 0.41 -9.02
CA ILE A 16 19.72 -0.44 -9.38
C ILE A 16 20.31 -0.02 -10.73
N GLY A 17 19.44 0.26 -11.72
CA GLY A 17 19.87 0.74 -13.03
C GLY A 17 20.70 2.03 -12.96
N GLY A 18 20.40 2.90 -11.98
CA GLY A 18 21.22 4.09 -11.71
C GLY A 18 22.57 3.75 -11.08
N VAL A 19 22.57 2.88 -10.08
CA VAL A 19 23.80 2.52 -9.32
C VAL A 19 24.80 1.77 -10.19
N VAL A 20 24.34 0.83 -11.02
CA VAL A 20 25.20 -0.01 -11.86
C VAL A 20 25.33 0.48 -13.30
N ASN A 21 24.83 1.68 -13.63
CA ASN A 21 24.83 2.28 -14.96
C ASN A 21 24.26 1.37 -16.06
N ARG A 22 23.10 0.73 -15.77
CA ARG A 22 22.39 -0.18 -16.68
C ARG A 22 21.11 0.48 -17.20
N ASP A 23 21.16 1.01 -18.41
CA ASP A 23 20.00 1.68 -19.04
C ASP A 23 18.87 0.71 -19.40
N ASP A 24 19.16 -0.56 -19.63
CA ASP A 24 18.16 -1.61 -19.85
C ASP A 24 17.29 -1.84 -18.60
N PHE A 25 17.85 -1.72 -17.38
CA PHE A 25 17.09 -1.79 -16.14
C PHE A 25 16.17 -0.58 -15.97
N LYS A 26 16.66 0.63 -16.29
CA LYS A 26 15.83 1.85 -16.27
C LYS A 26 14.71 1.78 -17.31
N ALA A 27 15.03 1.32 -18.53
CA ALA A 27 14.04 1.13 -19.60
C ALA A 27 12.97 0.10 -19.20
N LYS A 28 13.38 -1.02 -18.57
CA LYS A 28 12.47 -2.02 -18.05
C LYS A 28 11.56 -1.45 -16.95
N SER A 29 12.13 -0.68 -16.03
CA SER A 29 11.37 0.00 -14.97
C SER A 29 10.29 0.92 -15.56
N LYS A 30 10.67 1.81 -16.49
CA LYS A 30 9.75 2.72 -17.18
C LYS A 30 8.63 1.97 -17.91
N LYS A 31 8.97 0.88 -18.59
CA LYS A 31 7.98 0.02 -19.26
C LYS A 31 6.99 -0.57 -18.25
N LEU A 32 7.45 -1.11 -17.14
CA LEU A 32 6.60 -1.67 -16.10
C LEU A 32 5.70 -0.62 -15.44
N ALA A 33 6.23 0.58 -15.16
CA ALA A 33 5.44 1.71 -14.65
C ALA A 33 4.29 2.09 -15.59
N SER A 34 4.56 2.12 -16.91
CA SER A 34 3.52 2.35 -17.91
C SER A 34 2.49 1.22 -17.97
N GLU A 35 2.93 -0.04 -17.91
CA GLU A 35 2.04 -1.20 -17.94
C GLU A 35 1.11 -1.28 -16.73
N VAL A 36 1.53 -0.79 -15.58
CA VAL A 36 0.74 -0.83 -14.34
C VAL A 36 -0.46 0.14 -14.40
N LYS A 37 -0.36 1.25 -15.14
CA LYS A 37 -1.39 2.30 -15.18
C LYS A 37 -2.78 1.77 -15.54
N VAL A 38 -2.87 0.76 -16.41
CA VAL A 38 -4.16 0.19 -16.86
C VAL A 38 -4.83 -0.76 -15.85
N TYR A 39 -4.17 -1.00 -14.72
CA TYR A 39 -4.71 -1.85 -13.66
C TYR A 39 -5.40 -1.06 -12.54
N PHE A 40 -5.37 0.27 -12.60
CA PHE A 40 -6.16 1.09 -11.70
C PHE A 40 -7.62 1.16 -12.18
N THR A 41 -8.56 1.12 -11.25
CA THR A 41 -9.98 1.29 -11.56
C THR A 41 -10.24 2.71 -12.06
N GLU A 42 -11.20 2.85 -12.97
CA GLU A 42 -11.45 4.12 -13.65
C GLU A 42 -12.03 5.18 -12.71
N ASN A 43 -13.04 4.82 -11.92
CA ASN A 43 -13.74 5.78 -11.06
C ASN A 43 -13.00 6.03 -9.74
N GLU A 44 -12.52 4.99 -9.07
CA GLU A 44 -11.94 5.10 -7.74
C GLU A 44 -10.41 5.04 -7.75
N GLY A 45 -9.77 4.48 -8.79
CA GLY A 45 -8.31 4.33 -8.83
C GLY A 45 -7.78 3.23 -7.92
N LEU A 46 -8.60 2.28 -7.50
CA LEU A 46 -8.13 1.11 -6.76
C LEU A 46 -7.33 0.18 -7.69
N LEU A 47 -6.24 -0.40 -7.17
CA LEU A 47 -5.35 -1.23 -7.97
C LEU A 47 -5.81 -2.68 -8.02
N PHE A 48 -6.03 -3.23 -9.22
CA PHE A 48 -6.22 -4.65 -9.48
C PHE A 48 -4.88 -5.40 -9.49
N GLY A 49 -4.26 -5.51 -8.34
CA GLY A 49 -2.92 -6.07 -8.20
C GLY A 49 -2.85 -7.58 -8.44
N GLU A 50 -3.93 -8.30 -8.20
CA GLU A 50 -3.99 -9.77 -8.23
C GLU A 50 -4.65 -10.34 -9.50
N CYS A 51 -5.02 -9.50 -10.47
CA CYS A 51 -5.60 -9.94 -11.74
C CYS A 51 -4.57 -10.11 -12.85
N LYS A 52 -4.88 -10.98 -13.80
CA LYS A 52 -4.21 -11.02 -15.11
C LYS A 52 -4.81 -9.95 -16.01
N LYS A 53 -3.99 -9.32 -16.86
CA LYS A 53 -4.39 -8.23 -17.76
C LYS A 53 -5.56 -8.60 -18.72
N SER A 54 -5.72 -9.86 -19.05
CA SER A 54 -6.71 -10.36 -20.03
C SER A 54 -8.00 -10.87 -19.40
N SER A 55 -8.09 -10.90 -18.07
CA SER A 55 -9.24 -11.50 -17.41
C SER A 55 -10.24 -10.45 -16.94
N SER A 56 -11.45 -10.90 -16.67
CA SER A 56 -12.41 -10.18 -15.85
C SER A 56 -11.72 -9.65 -14.60
N LYS A 57 -12.20 -8.55 -14.06
CA LYS A 57 -11.72 -7.94 -12.79
C LYS A 57 -11.85 -8.88 -11.58
N LEU A 58 -12.25 -10.14 -11.82
CA LEU A 58 -12.42 -11.18 -10.83
C LEU A 58 -11.30 -12.23 -10.95
N SER A 59 -10.91 -12.80 -9.83
CA SER A 59 -10.03 -13.96 -9.76
C SER A 59 -10.75 -15.22 -10.27
N GLU A 60 -10.01 -16.34 -10.42
CA GLU A 60 -10.59 -17.65 -10.76
C GLU A 60 -11.66 -18.13 -9.76
N LYS A 61 -11.64 -17.57 -8.53
CA LYS A 61 -12.63 -17.86 -7.48
C LYS A 61 -13.81 -16.87 -7.45
N GLY A 62 -13.94 -16.01 -8.44
CA GLY A 62 -15.00 -15.00 -8.50
C GLY A 62 -14.85 -13.85 -7.50
N LEU A 63 -13.67 -13.69 -6.89
CA LEU A 63 -13.37 -12.60 -5.97
C LEU A 63 -12.73 -11.44 -6.71
N HIS A 64 -12.94 -10.21 -6.22
CA HIS A 64 -12.23 -9.06 -6.77
C HIS A 64 -10.72 -9.27 -6.71
N GLY A 65 -10.02 -8.95 -7.80
CA GLY A 65 -8.57 -9.10 -7.92
C GLY A 65 -7.77 -8.03 -7.20
N VAL A 66 -8.27 -7.57 -6.06
CA VAL A 66 -7.63 -6.59 -5.19
C VAL A 66 -7.08 -7.30 -3.95
N ASP A 67 -5.84 -7.04 -3.64
CA ASP A 67 -5.21 -7.38 -2.37
C ASP A 67 -4.72 -6.07 -1.76
N LEU A 68 -5.47 -5.54 -0.80
CA LEU A 68 -5.14 -4.26 -0.16
C LEU A 68 -3.75 -4.29 0.46
N GLY A 69 -3.39 -5.39 1.11
CA GLY A 69 -2.09 -5.55 1.74
C GLY A 69 -0.94 -5.37 0.76
N TYR A 70 -0.92 -6.14 -0.33
CA TYR A 70 0.12 -5.99 -1.35
C TYR A 70 0.07 -4.65 -2.07
N ASN A 71 -1.11 -4.09 -2.28
CA ASN A 71 -1.21 -2.77 -2.87
C ASN A 71 -0.48 -1.72 -2.04
N VAL A 72 -0.82 -1.62 -0.74
CA VAL A 72 -0.32 -0.54 0.13
C VAL A 72 1.11 -0.77 0.64
N GLU A 73 1.51 -2.02 0.88
CA GLU A 73 2.86 -2.33 1.39
C GLU A 73 3.92 -2.39 0.31
N GLU A 74 3.57 -2.83 -0.89
CA GLU A 74 4.54 -3.15 -1.92
C GLU A 74 4.41 -2.24 -3.14
N THR A 75 3.27 -2.34 -3.83
CA THR A 75 3.13 -1.74 -5.16
C THR A 75 3.04 -0.23 -5.12
N LEU A 76 2.16 0.33 -4.29
CA LEU A 76 1.97 1.78 -4.21
C LEU A 76 3.21 2.48 -3.66
N ASN A 77 3.91 1.90 -2.68
CA ASN A 77 5.19 2.41 -2.20
C ASN A 77 6.21 2.53 -3.35
N SER A 78 6.40 1.45 -4.11
CA SER A 78 7.33 1.43 -5.25
C SER A 78 6.97 2.44 -6.32
N LEU A 79 5.69 2.53 -6.68
CA LEU A 79 5.22 3.44 -7.73
C LEU A 79 5.33 4.91 -7.31
N VAL A 80 5.03 5.25 -6.06
CA VAL A 80 5.18 6.62 -5.54
C VAL A 80 6.64 7.05 -5.56
N MET A 81 7.54 6.22 -5.01
CA MET A 81 8.97 6.53 -5.00
C MET A 81 9.52 6.69 -6.43
N TYR A 82 9.10 5.83 -7.35
CA TYR A 82 9.47 5.95 -8.76
C TYR A 82 8.94 7.25 -9.38
N ALA A 83 7.64 7.53 -9.21
CA ALA A 83 7.00 8.68 -9.85
C ALA A 83 7.57 10.02 -9.36
N ILE A 84 7.90 10.12 -8.06
CA ILE A 84 8.58 11.30 -7.50
C ILE A 84 9.98 11.44 -8.09
N LYS A 85 10.75 10.35 -8.14
CA LYS A 85 12.12 10.37 -8.65
C LYS A 85 12.20 10.72 -10.12
N GLU A 86 11.32 10.13 -10.93
CA GLU A 86 11.29 10.35 -12.38
C GLU A 86 10.44 11.57 -12.80
N LYS A 87 9.77 12.23 -11.84
CA LYS A 87 8.84 13.35 -12.08
C LYS A 87 7.73 12.99 -13.08
N ASP A 88 7.16 11.78 -12.90
CA ASP A 88 6.04 11.29 -13.72
C ASP A 88 4.72 11.83 -13.16
N ASP A 89 4.36 13.05 -13.60
CA ASP A 89 3.16 13.76 -13.12
C ASP A 89 1.87 13.00 -13.43
N GLU A 90 1.78 12.29 -14.56
CA GLU A 90 0.62 11.47 -14.91
C GLU A 90 0.45 10.33 -13.90
N LEU A 91 1.53 9.63 -13.58
CA LEU A 91 1.50 8.57 -12.59
C LEU A 91 1.20 9.11 -11.19
N LEU A 92 1.75 10.29 -10.81
CA LEU A 92 1.45 10.93 -9.54
C LEU A 92 -0.04 11.28 -9.39
N GLN A 93 -0.71 11.73 -10.45
CA GLN A 93 -2.15 11.97 -10.44
C GLN A 93 -2.95 10.67 -10.21
N ILE A 94 -2.58 9.60 -10.90
CA ILE A 94 -3.19 8.27 -10.70
C ILE A 94 -2.99 7.80 -9.26
N LEU A 95 -1.77 7.94 -8.74
CA LEU A 95 -1.42 7.51 -7.39
C LEU A 95 -2.11 8.36 -6.32
N THR A 96 -2.26 9.67 -6.53
CA THR A 96 -3.03 10.54 -5.62
C THR A 96 -4.47 10.04 -5.48
N LYS A 97 -5.12 9.76 -6.60
CA LYS A 97 -6.48 9.20 -6.61
C LYS A 97 -6.51 7.84 -5.91
N SER A 98 -5.55 6.98 -6.24
CA SER A 98 -5.44 5.63 -5.68
C SER A 98 -5.25 5.65 -4.16
N LEU A 99 -4.31 6.45 -3.65
CA LEU A 99 -4.07 6.55 -2.22
C LEU A 99 -5.28 7.08 -1.46
N ASN A 100 -6.00 8.07 -2.01
CA ASN A 100 -7.24 8.55 -1.41
C ASN A 100 -8.29 7.43 -1.28
N SER A 101 -8.44 6.61 -2.31
CA SER A 101 -9.42 5.51 -2.28
C SER A 101 -8.98 4.36 -1.39
N HIS A 102 -7.69 4.00 -1.39
CA HIS A 102 -7.18 2.99 -0.46
C HIS A 102 -7.34 3.46 1.00
N LEU A 103 -7.11 4.75 1.28
CA LEU A 103 -7.23 5.31 2.63
C LEU A 103 -8.60 5.11 3.28
N GLU A 104 -9.67 4.99 2.49
CA GLU A 104 -11.00 4.68 2.99
C GLU A 104 -11.10 3.32 3.68
N PHE A 105 -10.15 2.43 3.40
CA PHE A 105 -10.06 1.11 4.02
C PHE A 105 -9.06 1.04 5.18
N MET A 106 -8.43 2.16 5.55
CA MET A 106 -7.57 2.21 6.73
C MET A 106 -8.44 2.32 7.99
N LEU A 107 -8.18 1.43 8.95
CA LEU A 107 -8.83 1.44 10.25
C LEU A 107 -8.25 2.55 11.14
N PRO A 108 -8.98 3.04 12.15
CA PRO A 108 -8.53 4.13 13.01
C PRO A 108 -7.21 3.86 13.75
N ASP A 109 -6.84 2.61 13.93
CA ASP A 109 -5.61 2.17 14.59
C ASP A 109 -4.41 2.01 13.63
N GLY A 110 -4.60 2.34 12.34
CA GLY A 110 -3.56 2.25 11.32
C GLY A 110 -3.47 0.91 10.59
N ALA A 111 -4.31 -0.06 10.95
CA ALA A 111 -4.46 -1.32 10.21
C ALA A 111 -5.29 -1.12 8.94
N TRP A 112 -5.31 -2.12 8.08
CA TRP A 112 -6.07 -2.12 6.84
C TRP A 112 -7.21 -3.14 6.89
N ASP A 113 -8.37 -2.76 6.39
CA ASP A 113 -9.54 -3.63 6.30
C ASP A 113 -9.37 -4.63 5.15
N ASN A 114 -8.74 -5.75 5.43
CA ASN A 114 -8.54 -6.84 4.50
C ASN A 114 -9.67 -7.88 4.52
N SER A 115 -10.86 -7.50 4.98
CA SER A 115 -12.02 -8.40 5.07
C SER A 115 -12.64 -8.73 3.70
N TRP A 116 -12.17 -8.10 2.64
CA TRP A 116 -12.66 -8.26 1.29
C TRP A 116 -11.50 -8.43 0.28
N GLY A 117 -11.83 -8.71 -0.98
CA GLY A 117 -10.84 -8.91 -2.04
C GLY A 117 -10.35 -10.35 -2.16
N ASN A 118 -9.31 -10.54 -2.95
CA ASN A 118 -8.89 -11.88 -3.38
C ASN A 118 -8.26 -12.74 -2.28
N ARG A 119 -7.72 -12.11 -1.24
CA ARG A 119 -7.01 -12.79 -0.16
C ARG A 119 -7.59 -12.51 1.23
N MET A 120 -8.86 -12.17 1.31
CA MET A 120 -9.53 -11.84 2.56
C MET A 120 -9.33 -12.89 3.67
N TYR A 121 -9.25 -14.17 3.31
CA TYR A 121 -9.03 -15.27 4.26
C TYR A 121 -7.59 -15.34 4.78
N LYS A 122 -6.64 -14.68 4.12
CA LYS A 122 -5.21 -14.76 4.43
C LYS A 122 -4.68 -13.52 5.13
N TRP A 123 -5.33 -12.37 4.91
CA TRP A 123 -4.86 -11.05 5.31
C TRP A 123 -5.81 -10.32 6.26
N SER A 124 -6.60 -11.05 7.04
CA SER A 124 -7.39 -10.43 8.10
C SER A 124 -6.47 -9.82 9.16
N TYR A 125 -7.00 -8.93 9.99
CA TYR A 125 -6.29 -8.31 11.11
C TYR A 125 -5.57 -9.33 12.02
N TRP A 126 -6.14 -10.53 12.14
CA TRP A 126 -5.56 -11.69 12.86
C TRP A 126 -4.77 -12.62 11.95
N GLY A 127 -4.67 -12.30 10.67
CA GLY A 127 -3.95 -13.09 9.69
C GLY A 127 -2.44 -12.90 9.76
N SER A 128 -1.76 -13.38 8.75
CA SER A 128 -0.30 -13.39 8.67
C SER A 128 0.34 -12.04 8.40
N ARG A 129 -0.45 -10.99 8.16
CA ARG A 129 0.03 -9.62 7.90
C ARG A 129 -1.00 -8.58 8.36
N THR A 130 -0.51 -7.52 8.96
CA THR A 130 -1.30 -6.36 9.38
C THR A 130 -1.27 -5.21 8.38
N CYS A 131 -0.48 -5.35 7.31
CA CYS A 131 -0.24 -4.28 6.34
C CYS A 131 0.33 -3.02 7.01
N ASP A 132 1.31 -3.21 7.88
CA ASP A 132 1.98 -2.16 8.65
C ASP A 132 3.22 -1.58 7.94
N GLY A 133 3.33 -1.78 6.64
CA GLY A 133 4.43 -1.31 5.78
C GLY A 133 4.02 -0.28 4.72
N SER A 134 2.94 0.47 4.93
CA SER A 134 2.42 1.42 3.92
C SER A 134 2.99 2.85 4.05
N GLN A 135 3.86 3.11 5.01
CA GLN A 135 4.37 4.44 5.34
C GLN A 135 4.99 5.20 4.17
N PRO A 136 5.80 4.61 3.27
CA PRO A 136 6.49 5.38 2.24
C PRO A 136 5.54 6.11 1.29
N ALA A 137 4.54 5.43 0.74
CA ALA A 137 3.62 6.07 -0.20
C ALA A 137 2.86 7.23 0.45
N PHE A 138 2.32 7.00 1.64
CA PHE A 138 1.54 7.99 2.35
C PHE A 138 2.42 9.13 2.90
N GLY A 139 3.56 8.82 3.48
CA GLY A 139 4.47 9.83 4.02
C GLY A 139 5.03 10.77 2.95
N MET A 140 5.48 10.21 1.81
CA MET A 140 6.04 11.01 0.71
C MET A 140 5.01 11.90 0.00
N MET A 141 3.72 11.59 0.10
CA MET A 141 2.64 12.36 -0.49
C MET A 141 1.81 13.13 0.54
N ALA A 142 2.31 13.32 1.75
CA ALA A 142 1.59 14.01 2.83
C ALA A 142 1.28 15.49 2.55
N ASN A 143 2.04 16.14 1.66
CA ASN A 143 1.76 17.48 1.18
C ASN A 143 0.56 17.58 0.23
N ILE A 144 0.15 16.48 -0.37
CA ILE A 144 -1.00 16.42 -1.29
C ILE A 144 -2.32 16.31 -0.51
N ASN A 145 -2.32 15.49 0.54
CA ASN A 145 -3.45 15.31 1.44
C ASN A 145 -2.93 15.12 2.86
N PRO A 146 -3.27 16.02 3.82
CA PRO A 146 -2.81 15.90 5.20
C PRO A 146 -3.18 14.57 5.87
N ALA A 147 -4.28 13.92 5.47
CA ALA A 147 -4.67 12.61 5.99
C ALA A 147 -3.64 11.51 5.62
N PHE A 148 -2.85 11.70 4.58
CA PHE A 148 -1.76 10.77 4.25
C PHE A 148 -0.66 10.81 5.31
N GLY A 149 -0.33 11.99 5.85
CA GLY A 149 0.61 12.11 6.97
C GLY A 149 0.10 11.36 8.20
N THR A 150 -1.17 11.56 8.55
CA THR A 150 -1.81 10.80 9.65
C THR A 150 -1.76 9.29 9.39
N ALA A 151 -2.05 8.85 8.18
CA ALA A 151 -2.01 7.43 7.81
C ALA A 151 -0.61 6.84 7.98
N ALA A 152 0.43 7.53 7.52
CA ALA A 152 1.82 7.09 7.68
C ALA A 152 2.20 6.93 9.15
N VAL A 153 1.84 7.91 10.00
CA VAL A 153 2.13 7.85 11.45
C VAL A 153 1.35 6.72 12.11
N LYS A 154 0.04 6.60 11.87
CA LYS A 154 -0.79 5.53 12.43
C LYS A 154 -0.31 4.13 12.03
N ASN A 155 0.12 3.97 10.79
CA ASN A 155 0.67 2.71 10.33
C ASN A 155 2.04 2.40 10.97
N THR A 156 2.85 3.42 11.27
CA THR A 156 4.09 3.26 12.03
C THR A 156 3.81 2.88 13.50
N GLU A 157 2.80 3.49 14.12
CA GLU A 157 2.35 3.12 15.48
C GLU A 157 1.85 1.66 15.51
N LEU A 158 1.16 1.21 14.45
CA LEU A 158 0.77 -0.20 14.32
C LEU A 158 1.99 -1.11 14.23
N LEU A 159 2.97 -0.76 13.40
CA LEU A 159 4.22 -1.53 13.28
C LEU A 159 4.93 -1.66 14.64
N GLN A 160 4.98 -0.59 15.43
CA GLN A 160 5.53 -0.63 16.79
C GLN A 160 4.77 -1.63 17.68
N ARG A 161 3.44 -1.64 17.63
CA ARG A 161 2.61 -2.60 18.39
C ARG A 161 2.77 -4.05 17.91
N CYS A 162 3.18 -4.26 16.66
CA CYS A 162 3.47 -5.57 16.11
C CYS A 162 4.90 -6.04 16.43
N THR A 163 5.71 -5.23 17.10
CA THR A 163 7.11 -5.51 17.37
C THR A 163 7.31 -5.95 18.82
N ALA A 164 7.90 -7.11 19.03
CA ALA A 164 8.32 -7.60 20.33
C ALA A 164 9.71 -8.25 20.22
N ASP A 165 10.58 -7.99 21.20
CA ASP A 165 11.95 -8.51 21.25
C ASP A 165 12.77 -8.24 19.97
N GLY A 166 12.52 -7.08 19.34
CA GLY A 166 13.21 -6.67 18.11
C GLY A 166 12.74 -7.40 16.83
N LEU A 167 11.69 -8.19 16.93
CA LEU A 167 11.12 -8.93 15.81
C LEU A 167 9.67 -8.50 15.54
N ILE A 168 9.28 -8.49 14.27
CA ILE A 168 7.93 -8.10 13.85
C ILE A 168 7.04 -9.36 13.75
N HIS A 169 5.90 -9.29 14.42
CA HIS A 169 4.87 -10.31 14.40
C HIS A 169 3.78 -10.00 13.36
N GLY A 170 2.91 -10.96 13.07
CA GLY A 170 1.80 -10.81 12.14
C GLY A 170 0.64 -9.95 12.63
N GLY A 171 0.76 -9.35 13.82
CA GLY A 171 -0.21 -8.48 14.45
C GLY A 171 -0.05 -8.45 15.96
N PRO A 172 -0.63 -7.45 16.66
CA PRO A 172 -0.59 -7.39 18.12
C PRO A 172 -1.16 -8.66 18.77
N GLY A 173 -2.25 -9.19 18.24
CA GLY A 173 -2.85 -10.43 18.73
C GLY A 173 -1.96 -11.68 18.60
N PHE A 174 -1.00 -11.69 17.67
CA PHE A 174 -0.02 -12.76 17.58
C PHE A 174 0.95 -12.74 18.76
N ILE A 175 1.33 -11.54 19.23
CA ILE A 175 2.16 -11.36 20.42
C ILE A 175 1.39 -11.85 21.66
N GLU A 176 0.15 -11.41 21.83
CA GLU A 176 -0.72 -11.79 22.95
C GLU A 176 -0.99 -13.30 23.01
N ALA A 177 -1.14 -13.93 21.84
CA ALA A 177 -1.36 -15.38 21.72
C ALA A 177 -0.06 -16.20 21.83
N GLY A 178 1.12 -15.57 22.00
CA GLY A 178 2.40 -16.24 22.05
C GLY A 178 2.82 -16.90 20.73
N ILE A 179 2.28 -16.44 19.60
CA ILE A 179 2.64 -16.95 18.28
C ILE A 179 4.00 -16.39 17.90
N PRO A 180 5.00 -17.22 17.55
CA PRO A 180 6.34 -16.74 17.28
C PRO A 180 6.39 -15.82 16.06
N PRO A 181 7.33 -14.85 16.04
CA PRO A 181 7.52 -13.96 14.88
C PRO A 181 8.04 -14.74 13.68
N CYS A 182 7.78 -14.21 12.51
CA CYS A 182 8.31 -14.74 11.27
C CYS A 182 9.45 -13.84 10.76
N VAL A 183 10.59 -14.42 10.45
CA VAL A 183 11.75 -13.71 9.87
C VAL A 183 11.34 -12.95 8.58
N HIS A 184 10.46 -13.56 7.79
CA HIS A 184 9.93 -12.94 6.58
C HIS A 184 9.17 -11.63 6.89
N HIS A 185 8.32 -11.61 7.91
CA HIS A 185 7.63 -10.38 8.34
C HIS A 185 8.63 -9.31 8.76
N THR A 186 9.58 -9.65 9.63
CA THR A 186 10.60 -8.70 10.08
C THR A 186 11.34 -8.06 8.91
N PHE A 187 11.77 -8.88 7.94
CA PHE A 187 12.49 -8.39 6.77
C PHE A 187 11.61 -7.52 5.86
N THR A 188 10.42 -7.99 5.51
CA THR A 188 9.55 -7.30 4.55
C THR A 188 8.97 -5.99 5.10
N HIS A 189 8.71 -5.91 6.41
CA HIS A 189 8.13 -4.72 7.02
C HIS A 189 9.18 -3.73 7.52
N ALA A 190 10.43 -4.15 7.73
CA ALA A 190 11.55 -3.23 7.94
C ALA A 190 11.94 -2.45 6.66
N LYS A 191 11.73 -3.04 5.49
CA LYS A 191 12.05 -2.42 4.19
C LYS A 191 11.36 -1.07 3.97
N PRO A 192 10.05 -0.89 4.22
CA PRO A 192 9.39 0.40 4.13
C PRO A 192 9.99 1.48 5.04
N LEU A 193 10.35 1.13 6.27
CA LEU A 193 11.01 2.06 7.17
C LEU A 193 12.38 2.48 6.67
N ALA A 194 13.17 1.54 6.14
CA ALA A 194 14.46 1.86 5.52
C ALA A 194 14.28 2.81 4.34
N ALA A 195 13.27 2.59 3.49
CA ALA A 195 12.97 3.49 2.38
C ALA A 195 12.60 4.90 2.84
N LEU A 196 11.86 5.04 3.93
CA LEU A 196 11.58 6.36 4.53
C LEU A 196 12.83 7.03 5.09
N LEU A 197 13.71 6.29 5.75
CA LEU A 197 14.97 6.81 6.28
C LEU A 197 15.88 7.32 5.15
N ASP A 198 15.95 6.62 4.04
CA ASP A 198 16.71 7.05 2.85
C ASP A 198 16.17 8.36 2.23
N HIS A 199 14.91 8.71 2.52
CA HIS A 199 14.25 9.91 1.99
C HIS A 199 13.89 10.93 3.09
N TRP A 200 14.38 10.73 4.31
CA TRP A 200 13.95 11.50 5.48
C TRP A 200 14.04 13.01 5.30
N ASP A 201 15.15 13.50 4.75
CA ASP A 201 15.39 14.93 4.54
C ASP A 201 14.52 15.52 3.41
N HIS A 202 13.82 14.69 2.67
CA HIS A 202 12.95 15.08 1.55
C HIS A 202 11.47 14.83 1.83
N LEU A 203 11.14 14.30 3.00
CA LEU A 203 9.74 14.11 3.39
C LEU A 203 9.07 15.46 3.58
N PRO A 204 7.82 15.63 3.13
CA PRO A 204 7.04 16.81 3.44
C PRO A 204 6.77 16.89 4.96
N GLU A 205 6.45 18.08 5.44
CA GLU A 205 5.99 18.24 6.82
C GLU A 205 4.73 17.40 7.05
N ILE A 206 4.75 16.59 8.11
CA ILE A 206 3.66 15.68 8.43
C ILE A 206 2.76 16.33 9.48
N ASN A 207 1.50 16.56 9.10
CA ASN A 207 0.45 16.99 10.00
C ASN A 207 -0.38 15.78 10.43
N THR A 208 -0.43 15.51 11.74
CA THR A 208 -1.19 14.38 12.31
C THR A 208 -2.55 14.78 12.87
N ASN A 209 -2.96 16.04 12.73
CA ASN A 209 -4.24 16.54 13.27
C ASN A 209 -5.45 16.22 12.37
N THR A 210 -5.21 15.67 11.18
CA THR A 210 -6.28 15.30 10.26
C THR A 210 -6.78 13.90 10.57
N SER A 211 -8.08 13.75 10.80
CA SER A 211 -8.70 12.45 11.03
C SER A 211 -8.63 11.55 9.78
N LEU A 212 -8.45 10.25 9.99
CA LEU A 212 -8.63 9.26 8.93
C LEU A 212 -10.09 9.17 8.50
N PRO A 213 -10.41 8.84 7.23
CA PRO A 213 -11.79 8.75 6.77
C PRO A 213 -12.68 7.85 7.64
N ARG A 214 -12.20 6.67 8.03
CA ARG A 214 -12.94 5.72 8.87
C ARG A 214 -13.16 6.19 10.32
N ALA A 215 -12.39 7.15 10.79
CA ALA A 215 -12.57 7.70 12.15
C ALA A 215 -13.74 8.67 12.26
N THR A 216 -14.20 9.23 11.13
CA THR A 216 -15.26 10.26 11.10
C THR A 216 -16.38 9.93 10.11
N ALA A 217 -16.26 8.83 9.37
CA ALA A 217 -17.26 8.45 8.39
C ALA A 217 -18.59 8.05 9.06
N ASP A 218 -19.69 8.47 8.45
CA ASP A 218 -21.04 8.01 8.77
C ASP A 218 -21.80 7.75 7.46
N GLY A 219 -22.51 6.62 7.39
CA GLY A 219 -23.29 6.24 6.23
C GLY A 219 -22.65 5.17 5.35
N VAL A 220 -22.86 5.28 4.05
CA VAL A 220 -22.46 4.27 3.07
C VAL A 220 -21.63 4.91 1.96
N LYS A 221 -20.46 4.36 1.70
CA LYS A 221 -19.65 4.69 0.53
C LYS A 221 -19.65 3.52 -0.46
N HIS A 222 -19.97 3.80 -1.71
CA HIS A 222 -20.03 2.80 -2.78
C HIS A 222 -18.84 2.97 -3.72
N PHE A 223 -18.04 1.93 -3.85
CA PHE A 223 -16.95 1.80 -4.82
C PHE A 223 -17.49 1.09 -6.05
N LYS A 224 -17.93 1.87 -7.03
CA LYS A 224 -18.72 1.41 -8.18
C LYS A 224 -17.99 0.41 -9.08
N ASP A 225 -16.69 0.62 -9.30
CA ASP A 225 -15.90 -0.28 -10.15
C ASP A 225 -15.77 -1.68 -9.58
N LEU A 226 -15.93 -1.81 -8.25
CA LEU A 226 -15.77 -3.05 -7.52
C LEU A 226 -17.06 -3.59 -6.93
N GLU A 227 -18.17 -2.82 -6.98
CA GLU A 227 -19.42 -3.13 -6.27
C GLU A 227 -19.19 -3.41 -4.77
N VAL A 228 -18.25 -2.67 -4.17
CA VAL A 228 -17.95 -2.75 -2.75
C VAL A 228 -18.64 -1.61 -2.01
N TYR A 229 -19.34 -1.95 -0.96
CA TYR A 229 -20.03 -0.99 -0.09
C TYR A 229 -19.35 -0.95 1.26
N LEU A 230 -18.86 0.23 1.64
CA LEU A 230 -18.27 0.48 2.92
C LEU A 230 -19.33 1.15 3.82
N PHE A 231 -19.72 0.47 4.89
CA PHE A 231 -20.63 0.99 5.88
C PHE A 231 -19.85 1.51 7.09
N ALA A 232 -20.14 2.73 7.51
CA ALA A 232 -19.57 3.31 8.71
C ALA A 232 -20.68 3.94 9.55
N ARG A 233 -20.55 3.85 10.88
CA ARG A 233 -21.42 4.51 11.85
C ARG A 233 -20.53 5.14 12.92
N GLY A 234 -20.56 6.47 12.98
CA GLY A 234 -19.88 7.27 14.00
C GLY A 234 -20.56 7.20 15.38
#